data_33b4b93ed21d5123820952167cb82c95
#
_entry.id   33b4b93ed21d5123820952167cb82c95
#
_cell.length_a   1.000
_cell.length_b   1.000
_cell.length_c   1.000
_cell.angle_alpha   90.00
_cell.angle_beta   90.00
_cell.angle_gamma   90.00
#
_symmetry.space_group_name_H-M   'P 1'
#
loop_
_entity.id
_entity.type
_entity.pdbx_description
1 polymer ?
#
loop_
_entity_poly.entity_id
_entity_poly.type
_entity_poly.pdbx_seq_one_letter_code
_entity_poly.pdbx_strand_id
1 'polypeptide(L)'
;MNNSHTPLAKFIHWTFTVLYAYGIFKQVEDLEDLNDVSLLDFEIFFAIVFLIIVLLRYFYMKDVKTLLGAHEEMHKGHLFIAKATHRLVYISLIMLPTTGLLIAGMLAADIPGMQIAIGLHEFSAFLSYVTIAIHVGASLYSRFKGEGVWNLSLIHISEPTRPLG
;
A
#
# COMPACT_ATOMS: atom_id res chain seq x y z
N MET A 1 20.43 16.64 -11.37
CA MET A 1 19.70 15.44 -11.85
C MET A 1 18.35 15.42 -11.14
N ASN A 2 17.22 15.45 -11.88
CA ASN A 2 15.89 15.51 -11.29
C ASN A 2 15.58 14.20 -10.54
N ASN A 3 15.63 14.24 -9.22
CA ASN A 3 15.35 13.13 -8.31
C ASN A 3 13.84 12.88 -8.09
N SER A 4 12.99 13.21 -9.08
CA SER A 4 11.55 12.97 -8.97
C SER A 4 11.19 11.57 -9.47
N HIS A 5 10.26 10.90 -8.79
CA HIS A 5 9.66 9.67 -9.31
C HIS A 5 9.04 9.91 -10.68
N THR A 6 9.14 8.91 -11.57
CA THR A 6 8.51 8.98 -12.88
C THR A 6 7.00 9.21 -12.74
N PRO A 7 6.34 9.89 -13.70
CA PRO A 7 4.88 10.07 -13.70
C PRO A 7 4.13 8.73 -13.53
N LEU A 8 4.66 7.67 -14.15
CA LEU A 8 4.10 6.31 -14.03
C LEU A 8 4.17 5.78 -12.58
N ALA A 9 5.29 5.98 -11.89
CA ALA A 9 5.42 5.55 -10.49
C ALA A 9 4.41 6.27 -9.59
N LYS A 10 4.19 7.56 -9.82
CA LYS A 10 3.19 8.36 -9.10
C LYS A 10 1.78 7.87 -9.41
N PHE A 11 1.46 7.64 -10.67
CA PHE A 11 0.16 7.12 -11.10
C PHE A 11 -0.15 5.77 -10.43
N ILE A 12 0.77 4.81 -10.50
CA ILE A 12 0.63 3.50 -9.86
C ILE A 12 0.43 3.66 -8.35
N HIS A 13 1.18 4.57 -7.70
CA HIS A 13 1.03 4.80 -6.27
C HIS A 13 -0.36 5.31 -5.90
N TRP A 14 -0.88 6.29 -6.62
CA TRP A 14 -2.19 6.87 -6.34
C TRP A 14 -3.34 5.92 -6.67
N THR A 15 -3.25 5.22 -7.80
CA THR A 15 -4.23 4.17 -8.14
C THR A 15 -4.32 3.12 -7.03
N PHE A 16 -3.17 2.66 -6.57
CA PHE A 16 -3.09 1.73 -5.46
C PHE A 16 -3.71 2.30 -4.16
N THR A 17 -3.41 3.55 -3.82
CA THR A 17 -3.94 4.21 -2.62
C THR A 17 -5.47 4.31 -2.66
N VAL A 18 -6.03 4.66 -3.82
CA VAL A 18 -7.48 4.74 -4.02
C VAL A 18 -8.13 3.36 -3.90
N LEU A 19 -7.54 2.33 -4.51
CA LEU A 19 -8.06 0.96 -4.42
C LEU A 19 -7.99 0.41 -2.99
N TYR A 20 -6.91 0.70 -2.26
CA TYR A 20 -6.80 0.32 -0.86
C TYR A 20 -7.87 1.01 0.00
N ALA A 21 -8.04 2.32 -0.16
CA ALA A 21 -9.08 3.06 0.55
C ALA A 21 -10.48 2.50 0.22
N TYR A 22 -10.76 2.22 -1.04
CA TYR A 22 -12.00 1.59 -1.46
C TYR A 22 -12.22 0.23 -0.78
N GLY A 23 -11.19 -0.63 -0.74
CA GLY A 23 -11.27 -1.93 -0.06
C GLY A 23 -11.60 -1.80 1.43
N ILE A 24 -11.04 -0.78 2.12
CA ILE A 24 -11.37 -0.52 3.52
C ILE A 24 -12.84 -0.12 3.69
N PHE A 25 -13.35 0.78 2.85
CA PHE A 25 -14.74 1.24 2.94
C PHE A 25 -15.76 0.19 2.51
N LYS A 26 -15.33 -0.80 1.74
CA LYS A 26 -16.17 -1.87 1.19
C LYS A 26 -15.98 -3.19 1.97
N GLN A 27 -15.43 -3.16 3.17
CA GLN A 27 -15.25 -4.39 3.96
C GLN A 27 -16.58 -5.12 4.17
N VAL A 28 -16.55 -6.44 3.98
CA VAL A 28 -17.63 -7.33 4.37
C VAL A 28 -17.63 -7.42 5.89
N GLU A 29 -18.74 -7.09 6.53
CA GLU A 29 -18.86 -7.06 7.99
C GLU A 29 -19.09 -8.47 8.54
N ASP A 30 -19.93 -9.27 7.86
CA ASP A 30 -20.28 -10.62 8.26
C ASP A 30 -19.91 -11.66 7.20
N LEU A 31 -19.38 -12.80 7.65
CA LEU A 31 -19.07 -13.94 6.76
C LEU A 31 -20.33 -14.53 6.10
N GLU A 32 -21.50 -14.33 6.71
CA GLU A 32 -22.77 -14.77 6.14
C GLU A 32 -23.10 -14.04 4.83
N ASP A 33 -22.64 -12.81 4.67
CA ASP A 33 -22.81 -12.03 3.45
C ASP A 33 -22.08 -12.68 2.24
N LEU A 34 -21.01 -13.44 2.51
CA LEU A 34 -20.28 -14.19 1.46
C LEU A 34 -21.05 -15.38 0.90
N ASN A 35 -22.23 -15.73 1.45
CA ASN A 35 -23.15 -16.68 0.83
C ASN A 35 -23.82 -16.09 -0.42
N ASP A 36 -23.81 -14.76 -0.59
CA ASP A 36 -24.16 -14.14 -1.86
C ASP A 36 -23.03 -14.36 -2.87
N VAL A 37 -23.28 -15.20 -3.85
CA VAL A 37 -22.31 -15.57 -4.88
C VAL A 37 -21.80 -14.35 -5.63
N SER A 38 -22.63 -13.34 -5.86
CA SER A 38 -22.24 -12.14 -6.59
C SER A 38 -21.27 -11.29 -5.78
N LEU A 39 -21.46 -11.21 -4.47
CA LEU A 39 -20.55 -10.51 -3.57
C LEU A 39 -19.23 -11.26 -3.45
N LEU A 40 -19.27 -12.58 -3.27
CA LEU A 40 -18.07 -13.41 -3.19
C LEU A 40 -17.23 -13.31 -4.46
N ASP A 41 -17.84 -13.39 -5.63
CA ASP A 41 -17.15 -13.26 -6.91
C ASP A 41 -16.49 -11.87 -7.05
N PHE A 42 -17.19 -10.83 -6.61
CA PHE A 42 -16.65 -9.48 -6.60
C PHE A 42 -15.43 -9.36 -5.66
N GLU A 43 -15.50 -9.89 -4.44
CA GLU A 43 -14.41 -9.87 -3.47
C GLU A 43 -13.18 -10.66 -3.98
N ILE A 44 -13.39 -11.81 -4.62
CA ILE A 44 -12.33 -12.59 -5.26
C ILE A 44 -11.67 -11.79 -6.39
N PHE A 45 -12.48 -11.22 -7.28
CA PHE A 45 -11.98 -10.40 -8.38
C PHE A 45 -11.18 -9.21 -7.87
N PHE A 46 -11.73 -8.49 -6.89
CA PHE A 46 -11.06 -7.35 -6.29
C PHE A 46 -9.73 -7.74 -5.63
N ALA A 47 -9.70 -8.82 -4.86
CA ALA A 47 -8.49 -9.32 -4.21
C ALA A 47 -7.39 -9.69 -5.23
N ILE A 48 -7.76 -10.35 -6.35
CA ILE A 48 -6.83 -10.70 -7.42
C ILE A 48 -6.25 -9.43 -8.08
N VAL A 49 -7.11 -8.49 -8.47
CA VAL A 49 -6.68 -7.23 -9.11
C VAL A 49 -5.78 -6.44 -8.17
N PHE A 50 -6.17 -6.33 -6.91
CA PHE A 50 -5.39 -5.63 -5.90
C PHE A 50 -4.01 -6.29 -5.70
N LEU A 51 -3.96 -7.62 -5.58
CA LEU A 51 -2.70 -8.36 -5.45
C LEU A 51 -1.78 -8.14 -6.65
N ILE A 52 -2.32 -8.19 -7.88
CA ILE A 52 -1.55 -7.94 -9.10
C ILE A 52 -0.95 -6.54 -9.08
N ILE A 53 -1.73 -5.51 -8.72
CA ILE A 53 -1.26 -4.13 -8.67
C ILE A 53 -0.18 -3.94 -7.60
N VAL A 54 -0.32 -4.58 -6.43
CA VAL A 54 0.71 -4.56 -5.38
C VAL A 54 2.01 -5.19 -5.88
N LEU A 55 1.93 -6.36 -6.53
CA LEU A 55 3.10 -7.06 -7.05
C LEU A 55 3.77 -6.27 -8.18
N LEU A 56 3.00 -5.74 -9.13
CA LEU A 56 3.53 -4.87 -10.19
C LEU A 56 4.26 -3.66 -9.60
N ARG A 57 3.66 -3.02 -8.60
CA ARG A 57 4.31 -1.91 -7.90
C ARG A 57 5.58 -2.34 -7.20
N TYR A 58 5.57 -3.47 -6.50
CA TYR A 58 6.75 -3.99 -5.79
C TYR A 58 7.90 -4.23 -6.76
N PHE A 59 7.67 -4.94 -7.87
CA PHE A 59 8.68 -5.23 -8.87
C PHE A 59 9.18 -3.97 -9.58
N TYR A 60 8.27 -3.06 -9.95
CA TYR A 60 8.64 -1.80 -10.56
C TYR A 60 9.51 -0.93 -9.65
N MET A 61 9.17 -0.87 -8.36
CA MET A 61 9.92 -0.05 -7.39
C MET A 61 11.21 -0.70 -6.90
N LYS A 62 11.35 -2.02 -7.01
CA LYS A 62 12.57 -2.72 -6.63
C LYS A 62 13.78 -2.28 -7.48
N ASP A 63 13.55 -2.04 -8.76
CA ASP A 63 14.60 -1.66 -9.71
C ASP A 63 14.83 -0.13 -9.77
N VAL A 64 13.83 0.64 -9.35
CA VAL A 64 13.98 2.10 -9.17
C VAL A 64 14.73 2.33 -7.88
N LYS A 65 15.98 2.81 -7.96
CA LYS A 65 16.74 3.25 -6.78
C LYS A 65 15.87 4.24 -6.02
N THR A 66 15.26 3.77 -4.94
CA THR A 66 14.41 4.62 -4.11
C THR A 66 15.25 5.76 -3.58
N LEU A 67 14.71 6.95 -3.60
CA LEU A 67 15.35 8.19 -3.11
C LEU A 67 15.87 8.12 -1.68
N LEU A 68 15.48 7.10 -0.92
CA LEU A 68 16.11 6.73 0.35
C LEU A 68 17.61 6.41 0.21
N GLY A 69 18.10 6.09 -0.99
CA GLY A 69 19.53 5.94 -1.26
C GLY A 69 20.21 7.22 -1.75
N ALA A 70 19.46 8.28 -2.08
CA ALA A 70 20.01 9.55 -2.56
C ALA A 70 20.24 10.58 -1.44
N HIS A 71 19.69 10.36 -0.24
CA HIS A 71 19.95 11.19 0.93
C HIS A 71 21.10 10.61 1.75
N GLU A 72 22.34 10.89 1.32
CA GLU A 72 23.56 10.55 2.08
C GLU A 72 23.61 11.22 3.47
N GLU A 73 22.75 12.20 3.72
CA GLU A 73 22.70 12.98 4.97
C GLU A 73 21.70 12.47 6.02
N MET A 74 20.89 11.44 5.71
CA MET A 74 19.93 10.92 6.68
C MET A 74 20.63 10.08 7.75
N HIS A 75 20.32 10.38 9.02
CA HIS A 75 20.80 9.58 10.15
C HIS A 75 20.48 8.10 9.95
N LYS A 76 21.45 7.20 10.17
CA LYS A 76 21.32 5.74 9.91
C LYS A 76 20.06 5.12 10.53
N GLY A 77 19.63 5.61 11.71
CA GLY A 77 18.40 5.16 12.36
C GLY A 77 17.13 5.51 11.58
N HIS A 78 17.02 6.70 11.03
CA HIS A 78 15.87 7.13 10.21
C HIS A 78 15.77 6.30 8.92
N LEU A 79 16.91 6.04 8.29
CA LEU A 79 16.97 5.21 7.08
C LEU A 79 16.53 3.77 7.37
N PHE A 80 16.92 3.20 8.51
CA PHE A 80 16.49 1.86 8.93
C PHE A 80 14.98 1.80 9.14
N ILE A 81 14.41 2.75 9.90
CA ILE A 81 12.96 2.83 10.17
C ILE A 81 12.19 2.99 8.86
N ALA A 82 12.62 3.88 7.96
CA ALA A 82 11.97 4.08 6.68
C ALA A 82 11.95 2.81 5.82
N LYS A 83 13.08 2.09 5.74
CA LYS A 83 13.17 0.82 5.01
C LYS A 83 12.32 -0.28 5.65
N ALA A 84 12.30 -0.37 6.98
CA ALA A 84 11.50 -1.34 7.71
C ALA A 84 10.01 -1.08 7.49
N THR A 85 9.55 0.16 7.61
CA THR A 85 8.16 0.56 7.37
C THR A 85 7.72 0.20 5.95
N HIS A 86 8.51 0.54 4.92
CA HIS A 86 8.16 0.16 3.55
C HIS A 86 8.05 -1.35 3.35
N ARG A 87 8.96 -2.14 3.94
CA ARG A 87 8.88 -3.60 3.87
C ARG A 87 7.63 -4.14 4.54
N LEU A 88 7.29 -3.63 5.72
CA LEU A 88 6.10 -4.04 6.45
C LEU A 88 4.82 -3.67 5.70
N VAL A 89 4.76 -2.49 5.08
CA VAL A 89 3.65 -2.09 4.21
C VAL A 89 3.46 -3.10 3.08
N TYR A 90 4.51 -3.47 2.35
CA TYR A 90 4.37 -4.46 1.28
C TYR A 90 3.96 -5.84 1.80
N ILE A 91 4.54 -6.28 2.92
CA ILE A 91 4.18 -7.58 3.52
C ILE A 91 2.70 -7.60 3.87
N SER A 92 2.20 -6.59 4.61
CA SER A 92 0.79 -6.54 5.01
C SER A 92 -0.16 -6.44 3.81
N LEU A 93 0.22 -5.67 2.78
CA LEU A 93 -0.60 -5.47 1.58
C LEU A 93 -0.62 -6.69 0.64
N ILE A 94 0.36 -7.57 0.70
CA ILE A 94 0.36 -8.87 0.01
C ILE A 94 -0.43 -9.89 0.83
N MET A 95 -0.23 -9.91 2.15
CA MET A 95 -0.93 -10.84 3.04
C MET A 95 -2.44 -10.63 2.99
N LEU A 96 -2.90 -9.38 2.98
CA LEU A 96 -4.32 -9.05 3.05
C LEU A 96 -5.16 -9.71 1.92
N PRO A 97 -4.90 -9.48 0.63
CA PRO A 97 -5.64 -10.17 -0.44
C PRO A 97 -5.36 -11.67 -0.48
N THR A 98 -4.14 -12.11 -0.14
CA THR A 98 -3.80 -13.54 -0.14
C THR A 98 -4.62 -14.31 0.91
N THR A 99 -4.76 -13.76 2.11
CA THR A 99 -5.60 -14.37 3.17
C THR A 99 -7.08 -14.28 2.85
N GLY A 100 -7.54 -13.21 2.20
CA GLY A 100 -8.91 -13.11 1.69
C GLY A 100 -9.22 -14.18 0.64
N LEU A 101 -8.32 -14.39 -0.33
CA LEU A 101 -8.44 -15.47 -1.32
C LEU A 101 -8.39 -16.86 -0.67
N LEU A 102 -7.60 -17.04 0.39
CA LEU A 102 -7.58 -18.27 1.15
C LEU A 102 -8.93 -18.55 1.81
N ILE A 103 -9.56 -17.55 2.45
CA ILE A 103 -10.89 -17.66 3.04
C ILE A 103 -11.91 -18.05 1.95
N ALA A 104 -11.91 -17.35 0.82
CA ALA A 104 -12.82 -17.64 -0.29
C ALA A 104 -12.64 -19.07 -0.83
N GLY A 105 -11.38 -19.53 -0.97
CA GLY A 105 -11.07 -20.90 -1.40
C GLY A 105 -11.52 -21.96 -0.40
N MET A 106 -11.33 -21.71 0.90
CA MET A 106 -11.78 -22.62 1.97
C MET A 106 -13.30 -22.68 2.01
N LEU A 107 -13.99 -21.54 1.83
CA LEU A 107 -15.45 -21.48 1.77
C LEU A 107 -15.98 -22.28 0.58
N ALA A 108 -15.41 -22.09 -0.60
CA ALA A 108 -15.84 -22.78 -1.83
C ALA A 108 -15.60 -24.30 -1.78
N ALA A 109 -14.58 -24.75 -1.06
CA ALA A 109 -14.22 -26.17 -0.93
C ALA A 109 -14.76 -26.84 0.34
N ASP A 110 -15.55 -26.13 1.15
CA ASP A 110 -16.08 -26.61 2.44
C ASP A 110 -14.97 -27.16 3.37
N ILE A 111 -13.83 -26.46 3.41
CA ILE A 111 -12.67 -26.88 4.22
C ILE A 111 -12.84 -26.40 5.66
N PRO A 112 -12.75 -27.30 6.66
CA PRO A 112 -12.84 -26.91 8.06
C PRO A 112 -11.61 -26.11 8.53
N GLY A 113 -11.76 -25.35 9.63
CA GLY A 113 -10.65 -24.61 10.23
C GLY A 113 -10.47 -23.18 9.70
N MET A 114 -11.48 -22.62 9.09
CA MET A 114 -11.50 -21.24 8.53
C MET A 114 -11.11 -20.16 9.55
N GLN A 115 -11.29 -20.42 10.84
CA GLN A 115 -10.95 -19.47 11.92
C GLN A 115 -9.50 -19.01 11.88
N ILE A 116 -8.57 -19.88 11.50
CA ILE A 116 -7.15 -19.51 11.36
C ILE A 116 -6.95 -18.55 10.20
N ALA A 117 -7.59 -18.82 9.05
CA ALA A 117 -7.51 -17.95 7.88
C ALA A 117 -8.11 -16.57 8.16
N ILE A 118 -9.25 -16.53 8.87
CA ILE A 118 -9.90 -15.29 9.32
C ILE A 118 -8.95 -14.51 10.24
N GLY A 119 -8.40 -15.14 11.27
CA GLY A 119 -7.47 -14.48 12.19
C GLY A 119 -6.22 -13.95 11.49
N LEU A 120 -5.70 -14.64 10.48
CA LEU A 120 -4.60 -14.16 9.66
C LEU A 120 -5.01 -12.97 8.81
N HIS A 121 -6.23 -12.95 8.28
CA HIS A 121 -6.76 -11.85 7.50
C HIS A 121 -6.95 -10.59 8.35
N GLU A 122 -7.58 -10.73 9.52
CA GLU A 122 -7.75 -9.65 10.50
C GLU A 122 -6.39 -9.08 10.96
N PHE A 123 -5.44 -9.96 11.25
CA PHE A 123 -4.09 -9.55 11.60
C PHE A 123 -3.41 -8.78 10.45
N SER A 124 -3.60 -9.24 9.20
CA SER A 124 -3.06 -8.56 8.02
C SER A 124 -3.68 -7.18 7.82
N ALA A 125 -4.99 -7.05 8.04
CA ALA A 125 -5.72 -5.78 8.01
C ALA A 125 -5.18 -4.83 9.09
N PHE A 126 -5.12 -5.27 10.33
CA PHE A 126 -4.56 -4.49 11.44
C PHE A 126 -3.13 -4.03 11.15
N LEU A 127 -2.26 -4.94 10.71
CA LEU A 127 -0.88 -4.62 10.35
C LEU A 127 -0.80 -3.58 9.24
N SER A 128 -1.68 -3.67 8.22
CA SER A 128 -1.74 -2.70 7.14
C SER A 128 -2.14 -1.31 7.65
N TYR A 129 -3.12 -1.20 8.53
CA TYR A 129 -3.54 0.08 9.11
C TYR A 129 -2.41 0.74 9.90
N VAL A 130 -1.75 -0.01 10.77
CA VAL A 130 -0.66 0.50 11.59
C VAL A 130 0.53 0.96 10.73
N THR A 131 0.94 0.13 9.78
CA THR A 131 2.12 0.43 8.95
C THR A 131 1.85 1.59 7.99
N ILE A 132 0.64 1.70 7.43
CA ILE A 132 0.25 2.82 6.58
C ILE A 132 0.12 4.11 7.41
N ALA A 133 -0.45 4.05 8.61
CA ALA A 133 -0.52 5.22 9.50
C ALA A 133 0.87 5.74 9.84
N ILE A 134 1.82 4.85 10.16
CA ILE A 134 3.23 5.21 10.39
C ILE A 134 3.85 5.82 9.13
N HIS A 135 3.62 5.21 7.96
CA HIS A 135 4.15 5.68 6.68
C HIS A 135 3.64 7.10 6.34
N VAL A 136 2.34 7.32 6.47
CA VAL A 136 1.73 8.63 6.22
C VAL A 136 2.20 9.65 7.25
N GLY A 137 2.21 9.28 8.54
CA GLY A 137 2.68 10.15 9.62
C GLY A 137 4.13 10.58 9.44
N ALA A 138 5.03 9.65 9.09
CA ALA A 138 6.42 9.95 8.79
C ALA A 138 6.55 10.89 7.58
N SER A 139 5.75 10.67 6.54
CA SER A 139 5.73 11.53 5.35
C SER A 139 5.27 12.96 5.68
N LEU A 140 4.22 13.10 6.49
CA LEU A 140 3.72 14.40 6.95
C LEU A 140 4.75 15.11 7.82
N TYR A 141 5.39 14.39 8.75
CA TYR A 141 6.44 14.95 9.61
C TYR A 141 7.62 15.51 8.81
N SER A 142 8.12 14.74 7.81
CA SER A 142 9.17 15.21 6.91
C SER A 142 8.76 16.47 6.14
N ARG A 143 7.49 16.58 5.76
CA ARG A 143 6.97 17.80 5.12
C ARG A 143 7.07 19.02 6.05
N PHE A 144 6.63 18.89 7.28
CA PHE A 144 6.66 20.00 8.24
C PHE A 144 8.10 20.46 8.55
N LYS A 145 9.06 19.54 8.49
CA LYS A 145 10.48 19.88 8.68
C LYS A 145 11.17 20.48 7.44
N GLY A 146 10.47 20.55 6.29
CA GLY A 146 11.06 21.06 5.05
C GLY A 146 12.11 20.13 4.43
N GLU A 147 12.20 18.88 4.89
CA GLU A 147 13.06 17.85 4.32
C GLU A 147 12.43 17.40 3.00
N GLY A 148 12.92 17.86 1.87
CA GLY A 148 12.40 17.74 0.49
C GLY A 148 11.78 16.42 -0.02
N VAL A 149 11.41 15.51 0.87
CA VAL A 149 10.79 14.20 0.59
C VAL A 149 9.43 14.35 -0.09
N TRP A 150 8.76 15.47 0.10
CA TRP A 150 7.42 15.73 -0.48
C TRP A 150 7.42 16.09 -1.96
N ASN A 151 8.48 16.69 -2.45
CA ASN A 151 8.62 16.98 -3.89
C ASN A 151 8.64 15.69 -4.73
N LEU A 152 8.71 14.55 -4.07
CA LEU A 152 8.80 13.22 -4.65
C LEU A 152 7.46 12.49 -4.74
N SER A 153 6.48 12.83 -3.89
CA SER A 153 5.21 12.07 -3.79
C SER A 153 4.00 12.80 -4.35
N LEU A 154 4.01 14.14 -4.41
CA LEU A 154 2.86 14.92 -4.88
C LEU A 154 3.09 15.49 -6.27
N ILE A 155 2.00 15.57 -7.03
CA ILE A 155 1.87 16.29 -8.28
C ILE A 155 2.39 17.71 -8.06
N HIS A 156 3.38 18.14 -8.85
CA HIS A 156 3.71 19.54 -9.00
C HIS A 156 2.45 20.29 -9.48
N ILE A 157 1.75 20.90 -8.55
CA ILE A 157 0.96 22.08 -8.88
C ILE A 157 2.03 23.12 -9.17
N SER A 158 2.15 23.49 -10.45
CA SER A 158 3.12 24.41 -10.99
C SER A 158 3.36 25.58 -10.04
N GLU A 159 4.60 25.73 -9.55
CA GLU A 159 5.01 27.04 -9.05
C GLU A 159 4.85 28.05 -10.19
N PRO A 160 4.20 29.20 -9.95
CA PRO A 160 4.20 30.27 -10.94
C PRO A 160 5.65 30.65 -11.19
N THR A 161 6.05 30.61 -12.44
CA THR A 161 7.37 31.05 -12.93
C THR A 161 7.70 32.40 -12.32
N ARG A 162 8.69 32.42 -11.44
CA ARG A 162 9.26 33.67 -10.92
C ARG A 162 9.84 34.45 -12.13
N PRO A 163 9.40 35.67 -12.42
CA PRO A 163 10.01 36.46 -13.51
C PRO A 163 11.47 36.69 -13.15
N LEU A 164 12.35 36.38 -14.09
CA LEU A 164 13.74 36.77 -14.03
C LEU A 164 13.77 38.27 -14.14
N GLY A 165 14.06 38.97 -13.05
CA GLY A 165 14.40 40.38 -13.01
C GLY A 165 15.92 40.60 -13.15
#